data_bf99e6ff87b4a670dd5fd6d0ede7e4f4
#
_entry.id   bf99e6ff87b4a670dd5fd6d0ede7e4f4
#
_cell.length_a   1.000
_cell.length_b   1.000
_cell.length_c   1.000
_cell.angle_alpha   90.00
_cell.angle_beta   90.00
_cell.angle_gamma   90.00
#
_symmetry.space_group_name_H-M   'P 1'
#
loop_
_entity.id
_entity.type
_entity.pdbx_description
1 polymer ?
#
loop_
_entity_poly.entity_id
_entity_poly.type
_entity_poly.pdbx_seq_one_letter_code
_entity_poly.pdbx_strand_id
1 'polypeptide(L)'
;MRTLAHFAVLMVLAVLIALVGSCTPAPAPSFPVYQEGRAFPSCTVPIYVSANVPDRPRVKAAANEFGRISGYRFADSSYADASAHGIIVVWRGGTAPKGGGKANPTYRRSGGRLWTTWRIDLDNVGAVRHEWGHTMGWLHPSPPVPGNLMSNSSTIHPVQAAQARWLRAESARLNPGGCR
;
A
#
# COMPACT_ATOMS: atom_id res chain seq x y z
N MET A 1 51.36 -30.63 -26.55
CA MET A 1 51.20 -29.68 -25.42
C MET A 1 50.19 -28.51 -25.66
N ARG A 2 49.88 -28.10 -26.88
CA ARG A 2 48.92 -27.01 -27.17
C ARG A 2 47.45 -27.36 -26.95
N THR A 3 47.02 -28.63 -27.09
CA THR A 3 45.64 -29.09 -26.97
C THR A 3 45.12 -29.09 -25.50
N LEU A 4 45.98 -29.39 -24.53
CA LEU A 4 45.59 -29.38 -23.11
C LEU A 4 45.27 -27.99 -22.54
N ALA A 5 45.98 -26.98 -23.05
CA ALA A 5 45.75 -25.58 -22.62
C ALA A 5 44.39 -25.04 -23.08
N HIS A 6 43.89 -25.42 -24.24
CA HIS A 6 42.57 -24.99 -24.72
C HIS A 6 41.41 -25.64 -23.97
N PHE A 7 41.57 -26.90 -23.53
CA PHE A 7 40.55 -27.56 -22.69
C PHE A 7 40.39 -26.92 -21.32
N ALA A 8 41.52 -26.51 -20.70
CA ALA A 8 41.51 -25.85 -19.40
C ALA A 8 40.81 -24.48 -19.47
N VAL A 9 41.07 -23.68 -20.50
CA VAL A 9 40.45 -22.37 -20.69
C VAL A 9 38.94 -22.48 -20.94
N LEU A 10 38.50 -23.45 -21.75
CA LEU A 10 37.07 -23.68 -22.00
C LEU A 10 36.31 -24.12 -20.74
N MET A 11 36.91 -24.96 -19.90
CA MET A 11 36.30 -25.40 -18.64
C MET A 11 36.17 -24.25 -17.63
N VAL A 12 37.19 -23.37 -17.50
CA VAL A 12 37.12 -22.20 -16.63
C VAL A 12 36.06 -21.22 -17.11
N LEU A 13 35.92 -21.02 -18.42
CA LEU A 13 34.91 -20.14 -19.00
C LEU A 13 33.50 -20.69 -18.77
N ALA A 14 33.29 -21.99 -18.89
CA ALA A 14 32.00 -22.63 -18.64
C ALA A 14 31.57 -22.56 -17.17
N VAL A 15 32.52 -22.69 -16.23
CA VAL A 15 32.25 -22.53 -14.79
C VAL A 15 31.93 -21.07 -14.43
N LEU A 16 32.62 -20.10 -15.02
CA LEU A 16 32.33 -18.68 -14.84
C LEU A 16 30.96 -18.30 -15.37
N ILE A 17 30.55 -18.80 -16.52
CA ILE A 17 29.21 -18.56 -17.08
C ILE A 17 28.12 -19.20 -16.20
N ALA A 18 28.36 -20.40 -15.64
CA ALA A 18 27.42 -21.04 -14.73
C ALA A 18 27.26 -20.29 -13.40
N LEU A 19 28.31 -19.63 -12.90
CA LEU A 19 28.26 -18.83 -11.68
C LEU A 19 27.56 -17.47 -11.87
N VAL A 20 27.59 -16.89 -13.06
CA VAL A 20 26.94 -15.62 -13.36
C VAL A 20 25.47 -15.80 -13.73
N GLY A 21 25.08 -17.01 -14.19
CA GLY A 21 23.73 -17.32 -14.66
C GLY A 21 22.67 -17.57 -13.57
N SER A 22 23.04 -17.59 -12.28
CA SER A 22 22.11 -17.98 -11.22
C SER A 22 21.54 -16.84 -10.38
N CYS A 23 21.82 -15.60 -10.71
CA CYS A 23 21.10 -14.46 -10.14
C CYS A 23 19.82 -14.17 -10.94
N THR A 24 18.90 -15.13 -10.97
CA THR A 24 17.52 -14.75 -11.28
C THR A 24 17.06 -13.83 -10.15
N PRO A 25 16.76 -12.54 -10.44
CA PRO A 25 16.22 -11.66 -9.43
C PRO A 25 14.98 -12.36 -8.86
N ALA A 26 14.92 -12.47 -7.52
CA ALA A 26 13.75 -13.00 -6.87
C ALA A 26 12.52 -12.32 -7.50
N PRO A 27 11.48 -13.07 -7.89
CA PRO A 27 10.29 -12.47 -8.49
C PRO A 27 9.83 -11.35 -7.56
N ALA A 28 9.64 -10.15 -8.13
CA ALA A 28 9.15 -9.03 -7.38
C ALA A 28 7.89 -9.50 -6.64
N PRO A 29 7.76 -9.26 -5.32
CA PRO A 29 6.61 -9.71 -4.57
C PRO A 29 5.36 -9.25 -5.30
N SER A 30 4.58 -10.20 -5.80
CA SER A 30 3.31 -9.94 -6.47
C SER A 30 2.36 -9.46 -5.39
N PHE A 31 2.15 -8.13 -5.31
CA PHE A 31 1.05 -7.61 -4.51
C PHE A 31 -0.24 -8.07 -5.18
N PRO A 32 -1.15 -8.71 -4.44
CA PRO A 32 -2.43 -9.07 -5.01
C PRO A 32 -3.10 -7.80 -5.53
N VAL A 33 -3.32 -7.80 -6.83
CA VAL A 33 -3.94 -6.69 -7.55
C VAL A 33 -5.39 -6.54 -7.07
N TYR A 34 -5.80 -5.32 -6.91
CA TYR A 34 -7.10 -4.93 -6.44
C TYR A 34 -8.23 -5.25 -7.39
N GLN A 35 -9.37 -5.47 -6.78
CA GLN A 35 -10.64 -5.47 -7.50
C GLN A 35 -10.88 -4.11 -8.16
N GLU A 36 -11.29 -4.13 -9.42
CA GLU A 36 -11.69 -2.94 -10.17
C GLU A 36 -12.63 -2.04 -9.35
N GLY A 37 -12.46 -0.72 -9.47
CA GLY A 37 -13.41 0.25 -8.96
C GLY A 37 -13.18 0.78 -7.55
N ARG A 38 -11.99 0.66 -6.99
CA ARG A 38 -11.66 1.25 -5.68
C ARG A 38 -11.02 2.64 -5.76
N ALA A 39 -11.52 3.49 -6.64
CA ALA A 39 -11.15 4.89 -6.67
C ALA A 39 -11.91 5.66 -5.60
N PHE A 40 -11.32 6.74 -5.11
CA PHE A 40 -12.08 7.78 -4.43
C PHE A 40 -12.90 8.57 -5.46
N PRO A 41 -14.02 9.22 -5.04
CA PRO A 41 -14.87 9.96 -5.96
C PRO A 41 -14.18 11.18 -6.57
N SER A 42 -13.17 11.72 -5.91
CA SER A 42 -12.40 12.90 -6.37
C SER A 42 -10.94 12.80 -5.98
N CYS A 43 -10.10 13.64 -6.60
CA CYS A 43 -8.68 13.75 -6.26
C CYS A 43 -8.44 14.43 -4.90
N THR A 44 -9.38 15.21 -4.39
CA THR A 44 -9.38 15.68 -3.01
C THR A 44 -10.29 14.76 -2.20
N VAL A 45 -9.69 13.99 -1.31
CA VAL A 45 -10.36 12.99 -0.49
C VAL A 45 -10.59 13.57 0.89
N PRO A 46 -11.85 13.78 1.33
CA PRO A 46 -12.14 14.27 2.66
C PRO A 46 -11.74 13.23 3.71
N ILE A 47 -11.07 13.68 4.77
CA ILE A 47 -10.74 12.84 5.92
C ILE A 47 -11.31 13.45 7.20
N TYR A 48 -11.85 12.58 8.04
CA TYR A 48 -12.22 12.92 9.40
C TYR A 48 -11.43 12.05 10.38
N VAL A 49 -10.70 12.71 11.29
CA VAL A 49 -10.00 12.02 12.38
C VAL A 49 -10.70 12.38 13.68
N SER A 50 -11.29 11.39 14.33
CA SER A 50 -12.03 11.57 15.57
C SER A 50 -11.14 12.20 16.67
N ALA A 51 -11.74 13.04 17.51
CA ALA A 51 -11.02 13.75 18.58
C ALA A 51 -10.38 12.81 19.61
N ASN A 52 -10.92 11.60 19.78
CA ASN A 52 -10.41 10.59 20.69
C ASN A 52 -9.21 9.79 20.16
N VAL A 53 -8.76 9.98 18.92
CA VAL A 53 -7.54 9.37 18.39
C VAL A 53 -6.33 10.01 19.10
N PRO A 54 -5.49 9.20 19.82
CA PRO A 54 -4.45 9.75 20.70
C PRO A 54 -3.35 10.53 19.95
N ASP A 55 -3.00 10.13 18.72
CA ASP A 55 -1.94 10.75 17.90
C ASP A 55 -2.49 11.11 16.51
N ARG A 56 -3.33 12.13 16.48
CA ARG A 56 -3.90 12.67 15.23
C ARG A 56 -2.82 13.16 14.23
N PRO A 57 -1.70 13.80 14.67
CA PRO A 57 -0.62 14.15 13.76
C PRO A 57 -0.05 12.96 12.99
N ARG A 58 0.09 11.81 13.63
CA ARG A 58 0.58 10.57 12.97
C ARG A 58 -0.39 10.07 11.90
N VAL A 59 -1.69 10.17 12.14
CA VAL A 59 -2.71 9.85 11.13
C VAL A 59 -2.58 10.76 9.91
N LYS A 60 -2.40 12.06 10.14
CA LYS A 60 -2.21 13.05 9.06
C LYS A 60 -0.89 12.84 8.31
N ALA A 61 0.18 12.45 9.02
CA ALA A 61 1.45 12.12 8.39
C ALA A 61 1.32 10.91 7.44
N ALA A 62 0.58 9.88 7.85
CA ALA A 62 0.27 8.74 6.99
C ALA A 62 -0.55 9.19 5.75
N ALA A 63 -1.61 9.96 5.93
CA ALA A 63 -2.39 10.51 4.84
C ALA A 63 -1.53 11.28 3.83
N ASN A 64 -0.66 12.18 4.33
CA ASN A 64 0.24 12.96 3.49
C ASN A 64 1.27 12.10 2.74
N GLU A 65 1.78 11.04 3.38
CA GLU A 65 2.70 10.10 2.74
C GLU A 65 2.02 9.39 1.56
N PHE A 66 0.85 8.81 1.79
CA PHE A 66 0.10 8.15 0.74
C PHE A 66 -0.39 9.11 -0.34
N GLY A 67 -0.73 10.34 0.02
CA GLY A 67 -1.08 11.41 -0.91
C GLY A 67 0.06 11.73 -1.87
N ARG A 68 1.29 11.91 -1.38
CA ARG A 68 2.49 12.13 -2.21
C ARG A 68 2.79 10.97 -3.16
N ILE A 69 2.44 9.75 -2.76
CA ILE A 69 2.67 8.57 -3.59
C ILE A 69 1.61 8.42 -4.67
N SER A 70 0.34 8.60 -4.31
CA SER A 70 -0.81 8.34 -5.17
C SER A 70 -1.25 9.53 -6.02
N GLY A 71 -0.88 10.76 -5.62
CA GLY A 71 -1.40 11.99 -6.21
C GLY A 71 -2.72 12.47 -5.58
N TYR A 72 -3.38 11.69 -4.73
CA TYR A 72 -4.54 12.16 -3.98
C TYR A 72 -4.14 13.23 -2.96
N ARG A 73 -5.03 14.21 -2.77
CA ARG A 73 -4.92 15.17 -1.69
C ARG A 73 -5.91 14.80 -0.58
N PHE A 74 -5.42 14.37 0.56
CA PHE A 74 -6.24 14.13 1.74
C PHE A 74 -6.43 15.44 2.52
N ALA A 75 -7.67 15.87 2.70
CA ALA A 75 -8.01 17.14 3.33
C ALA A 75 -8.92 16.93 4.55
N ASP A 76 -8.64 17.66 5.63
CA ASP A 76 -9.51 17.65 6.81
C ASP A 76 -10.94 18.05 6.44
N SER A 77 -11.91 17.33 6.98
CA SER A 77 -13.32 17.52 6.66
C SER A 77 -14.23 17.16 7.83
N SER A 78 -15.52 17.43 7.65
CA SER A 78 -16.55 16.99 8.60
C SER A 78 -16.72 15.46 8.57
N TYR A 79 -17.28 14.91 9.65
CA TYR A 79 -17.66 13.50 9.70
C TYR A 79 -18.62 13.12 8.56
N ALA A 80 -19.62 13.97 8.31
CA ALA A 80 -20.64 13.71 7.30
C ALA A 80 -20.03 13.61 5.88
N ASP A 81 -19.15 14.53 5.53
CA ASP A 81 -18.50 14.56 4.22
C ASP A 81 -17.50 13.40 4.05
N ALA A 82 -16.65 13.15 5.05
CA ALA A 82 -15.72 12.02 5.02
C ALA A 82 -16.46 10.66 4.96
N SER A 83 -17.61 10.54 5.63
CA SER A 83 -18.47 9.34 5.57
C SER A 83 -19.06 9.11 4.17
N ALA A 84 -19.40 10.18 3.48
CA ALA A 84 -20.01 10.11 2.16
C ALA A 84 -18.98 9.91 1.04
N HIS A 85 -17.78 10.50 1.16
CA HIS A 85 -16.86 10.64 0.03
C HIS A 85 -15.40 10.26 0.30
N GLY A 86 -15.04 9.91 1.56
CA GLY A 86 -13.63 9.77 1.93
C GLY A 86 -13.33 8.73 2.99
N ILE A 87 -12.55 9.16 4.00
CA ILE A 87 -12.02 8.29 5.05
C ILE A 87 -12.36 8.83 6.43
N ILE A 88 -12.93 7.97 7.28
CA ILE A 88 -13.13 8.24 8.70
C ILE A 88 -12.10 7.43 9.49
N VAL A 89 -11.40 8.07 10.42
CA VAL A 89 -10.50 7.40 11.38
C VAL A 89 -11.05 7.59 12.79
N VAL A 90 -11.27 6.48 13.49
CA VAL A 90 -11.79 6.46 14.86
C VAL A 90 -10.91 5.62 15.77
N TRP A 91 -10.93 5.96 17.07
CA TRP A 91 -10.29 5.19 18.12
C TRP A 91 -11.28 4.22 18.76
N ARG A 92 -10.91 2.95 18.82
CA ARG A 92 -11.74 1.89 19.41
C ARG A 92 -11.32 1.48 20.82
N GLY A 93 -10.14 1.89 21.26
CA GLY A 93 -9.68 1.68 22.62
C GLY A 93 -9.65 0.21 23.06
N GLY A 94 -8.86 -0.64 22.39
CA GLY A 94 -8.66 -2.04 22.77
C GLY A 94 -9.79 -3.00 22.37
N THR A 95 -10.78 -2.57 21.58
CA THR A 95 -11.86 -3.43 21.04
C THR A 95 -11.56 -3.95 19.63
N ALA A 96 -10.54 -3.42 18.97
CA ALA A 96 -10.05 -3.97 17.70
C ALA A 96 -9.27 -5.26 17.94
N PRO A 97 -9.12 -6.15 16.95
CA PRO A 97 -8.32 -7.36 17.08
C PRO A 97 -6.92 -7.01 17.59
N LYS A 98 -6.38 -7.83 18.50
CA LYS A 98 -5.03 -7.65 19.04
C LYS A 98 -4.04 -7.45 17.89
N GLY A 99 -3.55 -6.23 17.70
CA GLY A 99 -2.58 -5.97 16.64
C GLY A 99 -2.70 -4.64 15.93
N GLY A 100 -3.78 -3.86 16.14
CA GLY A 100 -3.62 -2.50 15.72
C GLY A 100 -4.73 -1.78 15.02
N GLY A 101 -5.56 -2.40 14.18
CA GLY A 101 -6.60 -1.67 13.47
C GLY A 101 -7.41 -2.53 12.50
N LYS A 102 -8.37 -1.89 11.87
CA LYS A 102 -9.16 -2.49 10.80
C LYS A 102 -9.67 -1.42 9.84
N ALA A 103 -9.37 -1.58 8.56
CA ALA A 103 -9.95 -0.76 7.50
C ALA A 103 -11.19 -1.44 6.91
N ASN A 104 -12.33 -0.78 7.00
CA ASN A 104 -13.63 -1.28 6.55
C ASN A 104 -14.11 -0.47 5.35
N PRO A 105 -14.24 -1.09 4.16
CA PRO A 105 -14.74 -0.42 2.97
C PRO A 105 -16.26 -0.33 2.95
N THR A 106 -16.79 0.75 2.37
CA THR A 106 -18.18 0.87 1.94
C THR A 106 -18.19 1.19 0.46
N TYR A 107 -18.77 0.31 -0.34
CA TYR A 107 -18.85 0.47 -1.78
C TYR A 107 -20.06 1.32 -2.16
N ARG A 108 -19.84 2.25 -3.08
CA ARG A 108 -20.88 3.15 -3.59
C ARG A 108 -20.83 3.18 -5.11
N ARG A 109 -22.00 3.27 -5.74
CA ARG A 109 -22.12 3.38 -7.19
C ARG A 109 -23.02 4.56 -7.55
N SER A 110 -22.55 5.41 -8.46
CA SER A 110 -23.36 6.47 -9.06
C SER A 110 -22.80 6.81 -10.44
N GLY A 111 -23.68 7.13 -11.39
CA GLY A 111 -23.29 7.47 -12.76
C GLY A 111 -22.46 6.40 -13.47
N GLY A 112 -22.71 5.11 -13.18
CA GLY A 112 -21.93 3.99 -13.74
C GLY A 112 -20.54 3.80 -13.14
N ARG A 113 -20.10 4.68 -12.27
CA ARG A 113 -18.79 4.61 -11.59
C ARG A 113 -18.92 4.01 -10.19
N LEU A 114 -18.01 3.12 -9.85
CA LEU A 114 -17.87 2.55 -8.52
C LEU A 114 -16.75 3.30 -7.77
N TRP A 115 -17.01 3.71 -6.53
CA TRP A 115 -15.98 4.22 -5.61
C TRP A 115 -16.15 3.63 -4.21
N THR A 116 -15.16 3.88 -3.37
CA THR A 116 -15.13 3.33 -2.01
C THR A 116 -14.90 4.45 -1.01
N THR A 117 -15.70 4.47 0.05
CA THR A 117 -15.40 5.21 1.27
C THR A 117 -14.89 4.24 2.32
N TRP A 118 -14.13 4.74 3.30
CA TRP A 118 -13.47 3.89 4.26
C TRP A 118 -13.69 4.35 5.70
N ARG A 119 -13.78 3.37 6.58
CA ARG A 119 -13.68 3.59 8.00
C ARG A 119 -12.49 2.82 8.54
N ILE A 120 -11.55 3.52 9.17
CA ILE A 120 -10.39 2.95 9.85
C ILE A 120 -10.69 2.96 11.36
N ASP A 121 -10.80 1.80 11.95
CA ASP A 121 -10.93 1.61 13.38
C ASP A 121 -9.52 1.29 13.94
N LEU A 122 -8.98 2.14 14.83
CA LEU A 122 -7.66 1.98 15.44
C LEU A 122 -7.76 1.61 16.91
N ASP A 123 -6.95 0.68 17.35
CA ASP A 123 -6.62 0.41 18.76
C ASP A 123 -5.13 0.63 19.05
N ASN A 124 -4.33 0.74 17.98
CA ASN A 124 -2.92 1.12 18.03
C ASN A 124 -2.62 2.10 16.89
N VAL A 125 -2.19 3.31 17.23
CA VAL A 125 -1.84 4.32 16.22
C VAL A 125 -0.67 3.88 15.34
N GLY A 126 0.18 2.95 15.82
CA GLY A 126 1.23 2.33 15.01
C GLY A 126 0.73 1.65 13.75
N ALA A 127 -0.51 1.14 13.76
CA ALA A 127 -1.11 0.45 12.62
C ALA A 127 -1.63 1.39 11.52
N VAL A 128 -1.70 2.70 11.75
CA VAL A 128 -2.36 3.63 10.83
C VAL A 128 -1.85 3.54 9.38
N ARG A 129 -0.55 3.37 9.18
CA ARG A 129 0.02 3.23 7.82
C ARG A 129 -0.42 1.94 7.14
N HIS A 130 -0.50 0.85 7.88
CA HIS A 130 -1.00 -0.43 7.39
C HIS A 130 -2.47 -0.31 6.98
N GLU A 131 -3.31 0.23 7.86
CA GLU A 131 -4.73 0.42 7.57
C GLU A 131 -4.95 1.41 6.41
N TRP A 132 -4.09 2.43 6.30
CA TRP A 132 -4.10 3.31 5.13
C TRP A 132 -3.76 2.59 3.84
N GLY A 133 -2.83 1.63 3.88
CA GLY A 133 -2.53 0.74 2.76
C GLY A 133 -3.77 0.00 2.24
N HIS A 134 -4.64 -0.47 3.14
CA HIS A 134 -5.92 -1.06 2.74
C HIS A 134 -6.83 -0.07 2.02
N THR A 135 -6.86 1.20 2.44
CA THR A 135 -7.67 2.22 1.73
C THR A 135 -7.15 2.50 0.32
N MET A 136 -5.86 2.32 0.11
CA MET A 136 -5.22 2.44 -1.22
C MET A 136 -5.31 1.16 -2.03
N GLY A 137 -5.86 0.17 -1.46
CA GLY A 137 -6.09 -1.01 -2.18
C GLY A 137 -5.13 -2.16 -1.88
N TRP A 138 -4.27 -2.17 -0.91
CA TRP A 138 -3.33 -3.25 -0.63
C TRP A 138 -3.93 -4.35 0.24
N LEU A 139 -3.64 -5.61 -0.11
CA LEU A 139 -3.99 -6.79 0.69
C LEU A 139 -2.76 -7.31 1.45
N HIS A 140 -3.02 -8.15 2.42
CA HIS A 140 -1.96 -8.89 3.07
C HIS A 140 -1.29 -9.85 2.08
N PRO A 141 0.05 -9.86 1.94
CA PRO A 141 0.74 -10.87 1.16
C PRO A 141 0.59 -12.24 1.84
N SER A 142 0.40 -13.27 1.04
CA SER A 142 0.37 -14.66 1.52
C SER A 142 1.36 -15.49 0.70
N PRO A 143 2.43 -16.00 1.29
CA PRO A 143 2.85 -15.85 2.69
C PRO A 143 3.28 -14.41 3.06
N PRO A 144 3.38 -14.08 4.36
CA PRO A 144 3.90 -12.79 4.80
C PRO A 144 5.31 -12.52 4.29
N VAL A 145 5.57 -11.28 3.85
CA VAL A 145 6.88 -10.84 3.33
C VAL A 145 7.57 -9.97 4.37
N PRO A 146 8.78 -10.34 4.86
CA PRO A 146 9.51 -9.54 5.83
C PRO A 146 9.71 -8.09 5.36
N GLY A 147 9.50 -7.13 6.26
CA GLY A 147 9.64 -5.70 5.95
C GLY A 147 8.53 -5.10 5.09
N ASN A 148 7.54 -5.87 4.67
CA ASN A 148 6.39 -5.36 3.93
C ASN A 148 5.37 -4.74 4.88
N LEU A 149 4.95 -3.51 4.58
CA LEU A 149 3.96 -2.77 5.38
C LEU A 149 2.67 -3.57 5.61
N MET A 150 2.24 -4.39 4.64
CA MET A 150 0.99 -5.15 4.70
C MET A 150 1.15 -6.54 5.35
N SER A 151 2.35 -6.94 5.76
CA SER A 151 2.58 -8.24 6.40
C SER A 151 2.25 -8.25 7.88
N ASN A 152 2.33 -7.10 8.55
CA ASN A 152 2.07 -6.98 9.99
C ASN A 152 1.54 -5.58 10.34
N SER A 153 0.34 -5.51 10.92
CA SER A 153 -0.32 -4.27 11.29
C SER A 153 0.35 -3.51 12.44
N SER A 154 1.12 -4.19 13.28
CA SER A 154 1.77 -3.59 14.44
C SER A 154 3.16 -3.01 14.14
N THR A 155 3.73 -3.28 12.98
CA THR A 155 5.07 -2.81 12.61
C THR A 155 5.04 -1.54 11.78
N ILE A 156 5.92 -0.58 12.13
CA ILE A 156 6.07 0.69 11.41
C ILE A 156 7.03 0.48 10.24
N HIS A 157 6.64 -0.29 9.25
CA HIS A 157 7.44 -0.42 8.04
C HIS A 157 7.19 0.76 7.09
N PRO A 158 8.23 1.26 6.41
CA PRO A 158 8.06 2.25 5.35
C PRO A 158 7.34 1.63 4.16
N VAL A 159 6.66 2.46 3.37
CA VAL A 159 6.15 2.05 2.06
C VAL A 159 7.34 1.67 1.17
N GLN A 160 7.40 0.43 0.74
CA GLN A 160 8.47 -0.04 -0.13
C GLN A 160 8.38 0.59 -1.52
N ALA A 161 9.52 0.75 -2.19
CA ALA A 161 9.58 1.35 -3.53
C ALA A 161 8.67 0.62 -4.55
N ALA A 162 8.55 -0.71 -4.45
CA ALA A 162 7.65 -1.50 -5.29
C ALA A 162 6.18 -1.17 -5.01
N GLN A 163 5.79 -1.03 -3.74
CA GLN A 163 4.45 -0.61 -3.34
C GLN A 163 4.13 0.80 -3.85
N ALA A 164 5.07 1.72 -3.71
CA ALA A 164 4.91 3.10 -4.18
C ALA A 164 4.77 3.17 -5.72
N ARG A 165 5.55 2.38 -6.48
CA ARG A 165 5.43 2.32 -7.95
C ARG A 165 4.06 1.78 -8.36
N TRP A 166 3.63 0.69 -7.75
CA TRP A 166 2.32 0.11 -8.03
C TRP A 166 1.19 1.11 -7.74
N LEU A 167 1.21 1.77 -6.57
CA LEU A 167 0.18 2.73 -6.19
C LEU A 167 0.09 3.91 -7.17
N ARG A 168 1.22 4.42 -7.65
CA ARG A 168 1.24 5.48 -8.68
C ARG A 168 0.61 5.02 -9.98
N ALA A 169 0.96 3.82 -10.45
CA ALA A 169 0.41 3.26 -11.67
C ALA A 169 -1.11 3.04 -11.56
N GLU A 170 -1.56 2.49 -10.44
CA GLU A 170 -2.98 2.21 -10.19
C GLU A 170 -3.80 3.49 -10.03
N SER A 171 -3.28 4.49 -9.31
CA SER A 171 -3.92 5.80 -9.20
C SER A 171 -4.09 6.47 -10.57
N ALA A 172 -3.08 6.39 -11.44
CA ALA A 172 -3.14 6.91 -12.80
C ALA A 172 -4.20 6.16 -13.64
N ARG A 173 -4.29 4.83 -13.50
CA ARG A 173 -5.31 4.00 -14.18
C ARG A 173 -6.73 4.37 -13.75
N LEU A 174 -6.95 4.58 -12.45
CA LEU A 174 -8.25 4.91 -11.88
C LEU A 174 -8.67 6.36 -12.15
N ASN A 175 -7.72 7.25 -12.36
CA ASN A 175 -7.94 8.68 -12.61
C ASN A 175 -7.18 9.12 -13.87
N PRO A 176 -7.68 8.81 -15.08
CA PRO A 176 -7.00 9.11 -16.35
C PRO A 176 -6.66 10.60 -16.54
N GLY A 177 -7.39 11.51 -15.88
CA GLY A 177 -7.08 12.95 -15.85
C GLY A 177 -5.96 13.34 -14.89
N GLY A 178 -5.46 12.37 -14.09
CA GLY A 178 -4.45 12.57 -13.06
C GLY A 178 -4.97 13.30 -11.82
N CYS A 179 -4.57 12.82 -10.65
CA CYS A 179 -4.70 13.56 -9.39
C CYS A 179 -3.35 14.26 -9.16
N ARG A 180 -3.16 15.45 -9.75
CA ARG A 180 -1.95 16.27 -9.60
C ARG A 180 -2.26 17.58 -8.91
#